data_0052f34ee0ab06254e796607f6a548c1
#
_entry.id   0052f34ee0ab06254e796607f6a548c1
#
_cell.length_a   1.000
_cell.length_b   1.000
_cell.length_c   1.000
_cell.angle_alpha   90.00
_cell.angle_beta   90.00
_cell.angle_gamma   90.00
#
_symmetry.space_group_name_H-M   'P 1'
#
loop_
_entity.id
_entity.type
_entity.pdbx_description
1 polymer ?
#
loop_
_entity_poly.entity_id
_entity_poly.type
_entity_poly.pdbx_seq_one_letter_code
_entity_poly.pdbx_strand_id
1 'polypeptide(L)'
;MFGVYGLKPSRQTASLFKSTGATGVLLLARNIETPAQTKAYVAELEQRLGRPLLVAIDHEGGWVLRFKSGVTAFPGNAALGRARDPKLAYAVGRQMARELAPLGIRMNLAPVLDVATKDYNPGIGIRSFGADPALAGRLGAAFIRGMQDSGVSACAKHFPGKGAATVDAHIDLPTIKLPRAAFLRAHLPPFRAACAAGVDAVMTAHVRFPAFDSEPATFSAQIVRGLLRDRLGYDGLIVSDDLCMGAITRRRPVAEAALKCLDAGHDVLMIAHDLSGMADAAALLREAGAPEEQLAAADARISRLIHRRIAPATKPSEGATLSARIADKAVVISRHGKTRLPIPFSPETLVVLPDFKEVRERFTFEGGPGGPEALVRRLASGCAFTRAPITSADLGRLPELTRRAKRVVFFSFEARRFPGQAAALRLLAKTAAAKTAAVLIRSSWDLDLCPQTMTVVDAAGYRLVSLEAALSRVLDRRKS
;
A
#
# COMPACT_ATOMS: atom_id res chain seq x y z
N MET A 1 -0.90 0.24 20.22
CA MET A 1 -1.98 -0.01 19.21
C MET A 1 -2.01 -1.49 18.89
N PHE A 2 -3.16 -2.13 19.01
CA PHE A 2 -3.29 -3.56 18.83
C PHE A 2 -4.13 -3.93 17.61
N GLY A 3 -3.70 -4.96 16.90
CA GLY A 3 -4.55 -5.65 15.93
C GLY A 3 -5.56 -6.54 16.64
N VAL A 4 -6.68 -6.80 15.97
CA VAL A 4 -7.79 -7.59 16.52
C VAL A 4 -8.20 -8.72 15.58
N TYR A 5 -9.06 -9.63 16.05
CA TYR A 5 -9.52 -10.77 15.26
C TYR A 5 -11.05 -10.80 15.17
N GLY A 6 -11.53 -11.37 14.07
CA GLY A 6 -12.95 -11.56 13.79
C GLY A 6 -13.69 -10.33 13.29
N LEU A 7 -14.94 -10.54 12.88
CA LEU A 7 -15.84 -9.51 12.34
C LEU A 7 -16.70 -8.83 13.41
N LYS A 8 -16.59 -9.28 14.69
CA LYS A 8 -17.21 -8.68 15.87
C LYS A 8 -16.20 -8.66 17.02
N PRO A 9 -16.24 -7.65 17.91
CA PRO A 9 -15.39 -7.64 19.09
C PRO A 9 -15.70 -8.81 20.01
N SER A 10 -14.67 -9.62 20.32
CA SER A 10 -14.82 -10.71 21.30
C SER A 10 -14.72 -10.19 22.73
N ARG A 11 -15.18 -11.02 23.72
CA ARG A 11 -14.95 -10.73 25.14
C ARG A 11 -13.45 -10.68 25.45
N GLN A 12 -12.67 -11.58 24.83
CA GLN A 12 -11.21 -11.63 24.98
C GLN A 12 -10.55 -10.33 24.49
N THR A 13 -10.97 -9.82 23.32
CA THR A 13 -10.49 -8.52 22.81
C THR A 13 -10.77 -7.40 23.81
N ALA A 14 -12.00 -7.28 24.32
CA ALA A 14 -12.33 -6.24 25.27
C ALA A 14 -11.56 -6.38 26.59
N SER A 15 -11.38 -7.60 27.10
CA SER A 15 -10.57 -7.89 28.30
C SER A 15 -9.12 -7.48 28.11
N LEU A 16 -8.49 -7.82 26.98
CA LEU A 16 -7.12 -7.45 26.64
C LEU A 16 -6.93 -5.93 26.62
N PHE A 17 -7.83 -5.18 25.98
CA PHE A 17 -7.77 -3.72 25.97
C PHE A 17 -7.93 -3.09 27.34
N LYS A 18 -8.81 -3.65 28.19
CA LYS A 18 -9.00 -3.19 29.58
C LYS A 18 -7.77 -3.46 30.45
N SER A 19 -7.21 -4.66 30.38
CA SER A 19 -6.05 -5.08 31.21
C SER A 19 -4.76 -4.38 30.79
N THR A 20 -4.59 -4.09 29.50
CA THR A 20 -3.37 -3.42 28.99
C THR A 20 -3.45 -1.91 28.95
N GLY A 21 -4.65 -1.31 28.99
CA GLY A 21 -4.85 0.12 28.82
C GLY A 21 -4.66 0.60 27.37
N ALA A 22 -4.56 -0.31 26.39
CA ALA A 22 -4.28 0.05 24.99
C ALA A 22 -5.30 1.06 24.44
N THR A 23 -4.82 2.15 23.83
CA THR A 23 -5.62 3.30 23.35
C THR A 23 -5.92 3.24 21.85
N GLY A 24 -5.24 2.37 21.09
CA GLY A 24 -5.41 2.28 19.64
C GLY A 24 -5.74 0.87 19.16
N VAL A 25 -6.56 0.79 18.11
CA VAL A 25 -6.88 -0.45 17.39
C VAL A 25 -6.53 -0.33 15.91
N LEU A 26 -5.85 -1.37 15.36
CA LEU A 26 -5.59 -1.50 13.94
C LEU A 26 -6.60 -2.48 13.32
N LEU A 27 -7.37 -2.00 12.36
CA LEU A 27 -8.27 -2.83 11.56
C LEU A 27 -7.54 -3.37 10.32
N LEU A 28 -7.56 -4.68 10.17
CA LEU A 28 -6.98 -5.42 9.04
C LEU A 28 -8.09 -6.08 8.20
N ALA A 29 -7.74 -6.64 7.04
CA ALA A 29 -8.71 -7.29 6.15
C ALA A 29 -9.56 -8.37 6.85
N ARG A 30 -9.02 -9.06 7.87
CA ARG A 30 -9.72 -10.07 8.68
C ARG A 30 -10.84 -9.51 9.58
N ASN A 31 -10.89 -8.18 9.73
CA ASN A 31 -11.89 -7.49 10.56
C ASN A 31 -12.97 -6.79 9.71
N ILE A 32 -12.84 -6.83 8.38
CA ILE A 32 -13.62 -6.00 7.47
C ILE A 32 -14.34 -6.87 6.45
N GLU A 33 -15.66 -6.80 6.46
CA GLU A 33 -16.54 -7.42 5.47
C GLU A 33 -17.26 -6.35 4.65
N THR A 34 -17.98 -5.44 5.34
CA THR A 34 -18.69 -4.32 4.74
C THR A 34 -18.43 -3.03 5.54
N PRO A 35 -18.65 -1.84 4.95
CA PRO A 35 -18.59 -0.58 5.70
C PRO A 35 -19.53 -0.56 6.92
N ALA A 36 -20.77 -1.05 6.78
CA ALA A 36 -21.75 -1.09 7.86
C ALA A 36 -21.29 -2.00 9.02
N GLN A 37 -20.76 -3.19 8.70
CA GLN A 37 -20.20 -4.11 9.69
C GLN A 37 -18.98 -3.47 10.40
N THR A 38 -18.08 -2.79 9.67
CA THR A 38 -16.92 -2.11 10.24
C THR A 38 -17.34 -0.99 11.21
N LYS A 39 -18.32 -0.17 10.83
CA LYS A 39 -18.88 0.85 11.72
C LYS A 39 -19.45 0.25 13.01
N ALA A 40 -20.23 -0.83 12.89
CA ALA A 40 -20.80 -1.53 14.04
C ALA A 40 -19.69 -2.12 14.94
N TYR A 41 -18.62 -2.69 14.34
CA TYR A 41 -17.45 -3.21 15.07
C TYR A 41 -16.81 -2.13 15.95
N VAL A 42 -16.51 -0.98 15.36
CA VAL A 42 -15.87 0.14 16.09
C VAL A 42 -16.77 0.63 17.23
N ALA A 43 -18.05 0.89 16.95
CA ALA A 43 -19.00 1.38 17.94
C ALA A 43 -19.17 0.39 19.12
N GLU A 44 -19.29 -0.91 18.82
CA GLU A 44 -19.42 -1.95 19.86
C GLU A 44 -18.15 -2.06 20.71
N LEU A 45 -16.95 -1.98 20.09
CA LEU A 45 -15.68 -2.05 20.83
C LEU A 45 -15.54 -0.86 21.77
N GLU A 46 -15.79 0.37 21.30
CA GLU A 46 -15.72 1.59 22.11
C GLU A 46 -16.76 1.55 23.25
N GLN A 47 -17.98 1.10 22.99
CA GLN A 47 -19.03 0.91 24.01
C GLN A 47 -18.59 -0.07 25.11
N ARG A 48 -18.00 -1.23 24.75
CA ARG A 48 -17.52 -2.24 25.72
C ARG A 48 -16.35 -1.73 26.57
N LEU A 49 -15.56 -0.79 26.02
CA LEU A 49 -14.43 -0.19 26.73
C LEU A 49 -14.82 1.07 27.53
N GLY A 50 -15.97 1.67 27.26
CA GLY A 50 -16.43 2.92 27.88
C GLY A 50 -15.60 4.13 27.49
N ARG A 51 -14.82 4.07 26.39
CA ARG A 51 -13.97 5.16 25.90
C ARG A 51 -13.73 5.08 24.41
N PRO A 52 -13.46 6.21 23.72
CA PRO A 52 -13.07 6.21 22.32
C PRO A 52 -11.66 5.63 22.13
N LEU A 53 -11.38 5.20 20.90
CA LEU A 53 -10.11 4.63 20.47
C LEU A 53 -9.51 5.40 19.30
N LEU A 54 -8.17 5.38 19.18
CA LEU A 54 -7.48 5.72 17.94
C LEU A 54 -7.62 4.54 16.97
N VAL A 55 -8.70 4.55 16.17
CA VAL A 55 -8.97 3.50 15.19
C VAL A 55 -8.17 3.78 13.93
N ALA A 56 -7.24 2.88 13.59
CA ALA A 56 -6.37 2.97 12.44
C ALA A 56 -6.66 1.89 11.38
N ILE A 57 -6.33 2.18 10.13
CA ILE A 57 -6.43 1.27 8.99
C ILE A 57 -5.29 1.51 8.01
N ASP A 58 -4.81 0.45 7.33
CA ASP A 58 -4.00 0.57 6.12
C ASP A 58 -4.91 0.60 4.89
N HIS A 59 -5.21 1.78 4.38
CA HIS A 59 -6.02 1.92 3.16
C HIS A 59 -5.35 2.90 2.20
N GLU A 60 -4.28 2.41 1.53
CA GLU A 60 -3.40 3.23 0.69
C GLU A 60 -3.99 3.47 -0.71
N GLY A 61 -4.95 2.63 -1.12
CA GLY A 61 -5.30 2.45 -2.53
C GLY A 61 -4.28 1.53 -3.24
N GLY A 62 -4.43 1.34 -4.54
CA GLY A 62 -3.50 0.53 -5.32
C GLY A 62 -3.32 -0.87 -4.76
N TRP A 63 -2.13 -1.18 -4.25
CA TRP A 63 -1.83 -2.51 -3.72
C TRP A 63 -2.50 -2.78 -2.37
N VAL A 64 -2.48 -1.81 -1.46
CA VAL A 64 -2.99 -2.00 -0.09
C VAL A 64 -4.39 -1.42 0.04
N LEU A 65 -5.37 -2.32 0.00
CA LEU A 65 -6.80 -2.02 0.10
C LEU A 65 -7.42 -2.97 1.14
N ARG A 66 -8.30 -2.47 2.00
CA ARG A 66 -8.99 -3.30 3.01
C ARG A 66 -10.45 -3.57 2.66
N PHE A 67 -11.14 -2.60 2.09
CA PHE A 67 -12.53 -2.78 1.64
C PHE A 67 -12.58 -3.37 0.23
N LYS A 68 -13.36 -4.43 0.05
CA LYS A 68 -13.60 -5.06 -1.26
C LYS A 68 -14.73 -4.36 -2.03
N SER A 69 -15.57 -3.62 -1.32
CA SER A 69 -16.71 -2.88 -1.86
C SER A 69 -17.17 -1.80 -0.87
N GLY A 70 -17.97 -0.84 -1.33
CA GLY A 70 -18.60 0.19 -0.50
C GLY A 70 -17.70 1.35 -0.08
N VAL A 71 -16.40 1.27 -0.41
CA VAL A 71 -15.40 2.35 -0.31
C VAL A 71 -14.66 2.40 -1.64
N THR A 72 -14.33 3.60 -2.11
CA THR A 72 -13.67 3.78 -3.41
C THR A 72 -12.30 3.12 -3.47
N ALA A 73 -12.10 2.24 -4.45
CA ALA A 73 -10.81 1.66 -4.77
C ALA A 73 -10.02 2.61 -5.69
N PHE A 74 -9.08 3.35 -5.14
CA PHE A 74 -8.18 4.21 -5.92
C PHE A 74 -7.03 3.40 -6.54
N PRO A 75 -6.49 3.80 -7.71
CA PRO A 75 -5.40 3.10 -8.38
C PRO A 75 -4.06 3.13 -7.62
N GLY A 76 -3.91 4.04 -6.65
CA GLY A 76 -2.76 4.13 -5.75
C GLY A 76 -1.72 5.17 -6.14
N ASN A 77 -0.62 5.21 -5.36
CA ASN A 77 0.37 6.28 -5.45
C ASN A 77 1.13 6.31 -6.77
N ALA A 78 1.46 5.15 -7.36
CA ALA A 78 2.14 5.12 -8.66
C ALA A 78 1.31 5.80 -9.75
N ALA A 79 0.00 5.63 -9.73
CA ALA A 79 -0.91 6.30 -10.65
C ALA A 79 -0.95 7.82 -10.41
N LEU A 80 -0.99 8.25 -9.15
CA LEU A 80 -0.88 9.68 -8.81
C LEU A 80 0.48 10.26 -9.21
N GLY A 81 1.56 9.51 -9.03
CA GLY A 81 2.91 9.90 -9.45
C GLY A 81 3.01 10.13 -10.96
N ARG A 82 2.34 9.31 -11.76
CA ARG A 82 2.25 9.50 -13.22
C ARG A 82 1.35 10.63 -13.62
N ALA A 83 0.23 10.83 -12.93
CA ALA A 83 -0.64 11.98 -13.15
C ALA A 83 0.05 13.32 -12.84
N ARG A 84 1.07 13.33 -11.95
CA ARG A 84 1.89 14.50 -11.56
C ARG A 84 1.09 15.71 -11.07
N ASP A 85 -0.12 15.50 -10.58
CA ASP A 85 -1.09 16.55 -10.24
C ASP A 85 -1.38 16.53 -8.73
N PRO A 86 -0.85 17.50 -7.94
CA PRO A 86 -1.11 17.59 -6.51
C PRO A 86 -2.60 17.81 -6.19
N LYS A 87 -3.39 18.41 -7.09
CA LYS A 87 -4.84 18.58 -6.88
C LYS A 87 -5.56 17.24 -6.87
N LEU A 88 -5.11 16.27 -7.69
CA LEU A 88 -5.65 14.92 -7.67
C LEU A 88 -5.24 14.18 -6.40
N ALA A 89 -3.99 14.33 -5.93
CA ALA A 89 -3.53 13.73 -4.67
C ALA A 89 -4.34 14.26 -3.47
N TYR A 90 -4.57 15.58 -3.39
CA TYR A 90 -5.44 16.19 -2.39
C TYR A 90 -6.87 15.62 -2.46
N ALA A 91 -7.45 15.55 -3.66
CA ALA A 91 -8.81 15.04 -3.86
C ALA A 91 -8.95 13.57 -3.41
N VAL A 92 -7.92 12.72 -3.65
CA VAL A 92 -7.89 11.33 -3.19
C VAL A 92 -7.85 11.28 -1.66
N GLY A 93 -6.94 12.01 -1.02
CA GLY A 93 -6.86 12.06 0.45
C GLY A 93 -8.19 12.50 1.07
N ARG A 94 -8.78 13.57 0.53
CA ARG A 94 -10.08 14.08 0.93
C ARG A 94 -11.21 13.06 0.77
N GLN A 95 -11.28 12.38 -0.37
CA GLN A 95 -12.32 11.40 -0.64
C GLN A 95 -12.20 10.17 0.26
N MET A 96 -10.96 9.63 0.41
CA MET A 96 -10.71 8.53 1.33
C MET A 96 -11.14 8.88 2.77
N ALA A 97 -10.78 10.06 3.26
CA ALA A 97 -11.14 10.47 4.60
C ALA A 97 -12.67 10.56 4.78
N ARG A 98 -13.38 11.13 3.81
CA ARG A 98 -14.84 11.26 3.87
C ARG A 98 -15.60 9.93 3.80
N GLU A 99 -14.97 8.89 3.23
CA GLU A 99 -15.53 7.54 3.20
C GLU A 99 -15.15 6.74 4.47
N LEU A 100 -13.97 6.98 5.06
CA LEU A 100 -13.49 6.25 6.23
C LEU A 100 -14.00 6.82 7.56
N ALA A 101 -14.08 8.14 7.69
CA ALA A 101 -14.46 8.81 8.94
C ALA A 101 -15.86 8.39 9.47
N PRO A 102 -16.90 8.24 8.63
CA PRO A 102 -18.22 7.78 9.10
C PRO A 102 -18.23 6.35 9.66
N LEU A 103 -17.19 5.58 9.42
CA LEU A 103 -16.98 4.21 9.91
C LEU A 103 -16.31 4.17 11.29
N GLY A 104 -15.98 5.34 11.86
CA GLY A 104 -15.26 5.46 13.12
C GLY A 104 -13.74 5.42 12.97
N ILE A 105 -13.20 5.38 11.73
CA ILE A 105 -11.76 5.37 11.47
C ILE A 105 -11.20 6.78 11.68
N ARG A 106 -10.16 6.90 12.53
CA ARG A 106 -9.54 8.16 12.93
C ARG A 106 -8.19 8.40 12.26
N MET A 107 -7.49 7.33 11.87
CA MET A 107 -6.19 7.42 11.22
C MET A 107 -6.08 6.44 10.05
N ASN A 108 -5.63 6.92 8.91
CA ASN A 108 -5.21 6.05 7.81
C ASN A 108 -3.68 6.01 7.74
N LEU A 109 -3.12 4.81 7.77
CA LEU A 109 -1.68 4.58 7.65
C LEU A 109 -1.23 4.79 6.19
N ALA A 110 -1.40 6.00 5.71
CA ALA A 110 -1.09 6.51 4.37
C ALA A 110 -0.82 8.03 4.44
N PRO A 111 -0.02 8.58 3.50
CA PRO A 111 0.55 7.97 2.31
C PRO A 111 1.91 7.28 2.53
N VAL A 112 2.27 6.38 1.59
CA VAL A 112 3.64 5.87 1.49
C VAL A 112 4.50 6.90 0.78
N LEU A 113 5.56 7.36 1.46
CA LEU A 113 6.50 8.38 0.98
C LEU A 113 7.86 7.80 0.56
N ASP A 114 7.99 6.49 0.55
CA ASP A 114 9.18 5.80 0.09
C ASP A 114 9.46 6.10 -1.38
N VAL A 115 10.62 6.66 -1.68
CA VAL A 115 11.02 7.00 -3.05
C VAL A 115 11.48 5.74 -3.77
N ALA A 116 10.85 5.40 -4.90
CA ALA A 116 11.24 4.25 -5.71
C ALA A 116 12.59 4.52 -6.37
N THR A 117 13.63 3.77 -6.00
CA THR A 117 14.94 3.81 -6.65
C THR A 117 14.93 3.01 -7.95
N LYS A 118 16.07 2.94 -8.65
CA LYS A 118 16.22 2.06 -9.81
C LYS A 118 16.21 0.57 -9.43
N ASP A 119 16.46 0.25 -8.17
CA ASP A 119 16.50 -1.13 -7.69
C ASP A 119 15.09 -1.65 -7.43
N TYR A 120 14.89 -2.93 -7.76
CA TYR A 120 13.63 -3.60 -7.50
C TYR A 120 13.36 -3.72 -6.00
N ASN A 121 12.23 -3.19 -5.54
CA ASN A 121 11.78 -3.28 -4.16
C ASN A 121 10.46 -4.04 -4.07
N PRO A 122 10.45 -5.31 -3.60
CA PRO A 122 9.26 -6.15 -3.57
C PRO A 122 8.20 -5.69 -2.56
N GLY A 123 8.57 -4.87 -1.57
CA GLY A 123 7.65 -4.37 -0.54
C GLY A 123 7.03 -3.01 -0.87
N ILE A 124 7.60 -2.24 -1.80
CA ILE A 124 7.13 -0.89 -2.14
C ILE A 124 6.47 -0.85 -3.52
N GLY A 125 7.19 -1.14 -4.60
CA GLY A 125 6.61 -1.18 -5.94
C GLY A 125 5.68 0.00 -6.24
N ILE A 126 4.46 -0.31 -6.70
CA ILE A 126 3.43 0.69 -7.04
C ILE A 126 2.86 1.46 -5.81
N ARG A 127 3.28 1.15 -4.59
CA ARG A 127 2.93 1.95 -3.40
C ARG A 127 3.66 3.30 -3.37
N SER A 128 4.77 3.46 -4.11
CA SER A 128 5.51 4.72 -4.23
C SER A 128 4.86 5.68 -5.23
N PHE A 129 5.01 6.99 -4.99
CA PHE A 129 4.71 8.03 -5.99
C PHE A 129 5.72 8.07 -7.16
N GLY A 130 6.84 7.34 -7.07
CA GLY A 130 7.86 7.25 -8.10
C GLY A 130 9.27 7.57 -7.60
N ALA A 131 10.21 7.79 -8.53
CA ALA A 131 11.62 7.96 -8.26
C ALA A 131 12.06 9.42 -8.04
N ASP A 132 11.18 10.41 -8.29
CA ASP A 132 11.44 11.84 -8.06
C ASP A 132 11.06 12.22 -6.62
N PRO A 133 12.02 12.48 -5.72
CA PRO A 133 11.73 12.78 -4.33
C PRO A 133 10.99 14.12 -4.14
N ALA A 134 11.20 15.09 -5.02
CA ALA A 134 10.52 16.37 -4.95
C ALA A 134 9.04 16.23 -5.34
N LEU A 135 8.76 15.47 -6.40
CA LEU A 135 7.38 15.15 -6.79
C LEU A 135 6.67 14.33 -5.72
N ALA A 136 7.32 13.27 -5.17
CA ALA A 136 6.76 12.46 -4.10
C ALA A 136 6.41 13.32 -2.87
N GLY A 137 7.27 14.29 -2.52
CA GLY A 137 7.01 15.24 -1.46
C GLY A 137 5.78 16.13 -1.73
N ARG A 138 5.67 16.71 -2.93
CA ARG A 138 4.52 17.56 -3.30
C ARG A 138 3.20 16.78 -3.30
N LEU A 139 3.20 15.57 -3.88
CA LEU A 139 2.00 14.73 -3.94
C LEU A 139 1.61 14.21 -2.55
N GLY A 140 2.60 13.74 -1.77
CA GLY A 140 2.38 13.27 -0.40
C GLY A 140 1.83 14.36 0.51
N ALA A 141 2.40 15.57 0.47
CA ALA A 141 1.92 16.71 1.24
C ALA A 141 0.48 17.12 0.86
N ALA A 142 0.14 17.08 -0.44
CA ALA A 142 -1.22 17.34 -0.91
C ALA A 142 -2.22 16.28 -0.43
N PHE A 143 -1.85 14.99 -0.52
CA PHE A 143 -2.65 13.88 -0.01
C PHE A 143 -2.91 14.02 1.49
N ILE A 144 -1.86 14.31 2.28
CA ILE A 144 -1.93 14.53 3.74
C ILE A 144 -2.94 15.64 4.07
N ARG A 145 -2.79 16.81 3.44
CA ARG A 145 -3.74 17.92 3.64
C ARG A 145 -5.17 17.51 3.32
N GLY A 146 -5.41 16.89 2.15
CA GLY A 146 -6.75 16.45 1.77
C GLY A 146 -7.39 15.50 2.77
N MET A 147 -6.61 14.58 3.32
CA MET A 147 -7.07 13.62 4.34
C MET A 147 -7.38 14.33 5.66
N GLN A 148 -6.47 15.15 6.15
CA GLN A 148 -6.57 15.81 7.45
C GLN A 148 -7.63 16.91 7.48
N ASP A 149 -7.81 17.66 6.39
CA ASP A 149 -8.89 18.64 6.22
C ASP A 149 -10.28 18.00 6.28
N SER A 150 -10.36 16.69 6.06
CA SER A 150 -11.60 15.91 6.11
C SER A 150 -11.76 15.08 7.39
N GLY A 151 -10.90 15.26 8.38
CA GLY A 151 -11.07 14.71 9.73
C GLY A 151 -10.48 13.33 9.98
N VAL A 152 -9.71 12.76 9.03
CA VAL A 152 -8.92 11.54 9.25
C VAL A 152 -7.45 11.91 9.26
N SER A 153 -6.74 11.45 10.27
CA SER A 153 -5.29 11.68 10.39
C SER A 153 -4.54 10.87 9.35
N ALA A 154 -3.57 11.51 8.69
CA ALA A 154 -2.64 10.85 7.79
C ALA A 154 -1.41 10.35 8.55
N CYS A 155 -0.84 9.22 8.10
CA CYS A 155 0.41 8.69 8.62
C CYS A 155 1.43 8.51 7.49
N ALA A 156 2.45 9.36 7.45
CA ALA A 156 3.53 9.29 6.47
C ALA A 156 4.47 8.12 6.77
N LYS A 157 4.72 7.24 5.77
CA LYS A 157 5.51 6.04 5.99
C LYS A 157 6.41 5.68 4.80
N HIS A 158 7.50 4.97 5.05
CA HIS A 158 8.08 4.45 6.29
C HIS A 158 9.39 5.18 6.56
N PHE A 159 9.40 6.01 7.58
CA PHE A 159 10.54 6.89 7.91
C PHE A 159 11.81 6.09 8.29
N PRO A 160 13.00 6.49 7.83
CA PRO A 160 13.34 7.67 7.02
C PRO A 160 13.28 7.43 5.51
N GLY A 161 12.74 6.31 5.02
CA GLY A 161 12.54 5.94 3.63
C GLY A 161 13.15 4.59 3.28
N LYS A 162 12.32 3.59 2.95
CA LYS A 162 12.77 2.22 2.61
C LYS A 162 12.72 1.90 1.11
N GLY A 163 12.67 2.93 0.25
CA GLY A 163 12.53 2.73 -1.19
C GLY A 163 13.70 2.01 -1.86
N ALA A 164 14.91 2.09 -1.27
CA ALA A 164 16.10 1.37 -1.74
C ALA A 164 16.27 -0.05 -1.17
N ALA A 165 15.31 -0.55 -0.37
CA ALA A 165 15.38 -1.90 0.18
C ALA A 165 15.13 -2.96 -0.90
N THR A 166 15.94 -4.02 -0.89
CA THR A 166 15.83 -5.15 -1.83
C THR A 166 15.18 -6.38 -1.23
N VAL A 167 14.93 -6.36 0.09
CA VAL A 167 14.25 -7.41 0.86
C VAL A 167 12.97 -6.84 1.45
N ASP A 168 11.90 -7.64 1.47
CA ASP A 168 10.65 -7.29 2.12
C ASP A 168 10.76 -7.47 3.64
N ALA A 169 10.50 -6.42 4.41
CA ALA A 169 10.58 -6.43 5.87
C ALA A 169 9.58 -7.41 6.55
N HIS A 170 8.53 -7.84 5.85
CA HIS A 170 7.68 -8.93 6.33
C HIS A 170 8.42 -10.28 6.38
N ILE A 171 9.47 -10.44 5.57
CA ILE A 171 10.25 -11.68 5.48
C ILE A 171 11.50 -11.60 6.35
N ASP A 172 12.31 -10.55 6.18
CA ASP A 172 13.57 -10.38 6.91
C ASP A 172 13.96 -8.89 7.01
N LEU A 173 14.99 -8.58 7.83
CA LEU A 173 15.45 -7.21 8.07
C LEU A 173 16.27 -6.69 6.89
N PRO A 174 15.76 -5.73 6.10
CA PRO A 174 16.50 -5.12 5.02
C PRO A 174 17.63 -4.23 5.55
N THR A 175 18.69 -4.08 4.75
CA THR A 175 19.77 -3.14 5.03
C THR A 175 20.00 -2.24 3.81
N ILE A 176 19.96 -0.92 4.00
CA ILE A 176 20.25 0.07 2.96
C ILE A 176 21.63 0.68 3.20
N LYS A 177 22.61 0.31 2.35
CA LYS A 177 24.02 0.71 2.46
C LYS A 177 24.35 1.96 1.62
N LEU A 178 23.50 2.99 1.71
CA LEU A 178 23.79 4.28 1.05
C LEU A 178 24.60 5.18 1.97
N PRO A 179 25.56 5.96 1.43
CA PRO A 179 26.22 7.02 2.20
C PRO A 179 25.19 8.02 2.74
N ARG A 180 25.40 8.52 3.97
CA ARG A 180 24.45 9.39 4.67
C ARG A 180 23.96 10.57 3.81
N ALA A 181 24.86 11.29 3.16
CA ALA A 181 24.50 12.43 2.33
C ALA A 181 23.66 12.04 1.09
N ALA A 182 23.97 10.92 0.45
CA ALA A 182 23.21 10.39 -0.69
C ALA A 182 21.80 9.98 -0.25
N PHE A 183 21.70 9.27 0.89
CA PHE A 183 20.42 8.87 1.47
C PHE A 183 19.54 10.09 1.80
N LEU A 184 20.10 11.09 2.48
CA LEU A 184 19.36 12.30 2.87
C LEU A 184 18.86 13.09 1.64
N ARG A 185 19.61 13.10 0.54
CA ARG A 185 19.15 13.75 -0.71
C ARG A 185 18.03 12.97 -1.39
N ALA A 186 18.13 11.64 -1.42
CA ALA A 186 17.22 10.80 -2.19
C ALA A 186 15.90 10.47 -1.45
N HIS A 187 15.95 10.25 -0.14
CA HIS A 187 14.81 9.67 0.59
C HIS A 187 14.16 10.60 1.61
N LEU A 188 14.87 11.61 2.14
CA LEU A 188 14.33 12.50 3.16
C LEU A 188 13.37 13.60 2.64
N PRO A 189 13.47 14.13 1.40
CA PRO A 189 12.64 15.25 0.96
C PRO A 189 11.14 15.03 1.07
N PRO A 190 10.55 13.84 0.78
CA PRO A 190 9.13 13.61 0.96
C PRO A 190 8.67 13.72 2.43
N PHE A 191 9.48 13.25 3.37
CA PHE A 191 9.16 13.35 4.80
C PHE A 191 9.29 14.80 5.31
N ARG A 192 10.27 15.55 4.82
CA ARG A 192 10.36 16.99 5.11
C ARG A 192 9.11 17.74 4.62
N ALA A 193 8.65 17.42 3.41
CA ALA A 193 7.43 18.01 2.86
C ALA A 193 6.17 17.59 3.66
N ALA A 194 6.13 16.36 4.17
CA ALA A 194 5.05 15.88 5.03
C ALA A 194 5.04 16.61 6.39
N CYS A 195 6.20 16.79 7.03
CA CYS A 195 6.33 17.56 8.28
C CYS A 195 5.90 19.01 8.06
N ALA A 196 6.35 19.66 6.98
CA ALA A 196 5.96 21.02 6.62
C ALA A 196 4.46 21.16 6.29
N ALA A 197 3.81 20.06 5.85
CA ALA A 197 2.35 20.00 5.65
C ALA A 197 1.57 19.71 6.95
N GLY A 198 2.24 19.57 8.08
CA GLY A 198 1.62 19.28 9.37
C GLY A 198 1.05 17.87 9.46
N VAL A 199 1.79 16.85 8.99
CA VAL A 199 1.32 15.46 9.07
C VAL A 199 1.11 15.04 10.52
N ASP A 200 -0.02 14.40 10.82
CA ASP A 200 -0.39 14.03 12.18
C ASP A 200 0.43 12.87 12.74
N ALA A 201 0.79 11.91 11.88
CA ALA A 201 1.57 10.74 12.28
C ALA A 201 2.69 10.43 11.29
N VAL A 202 3.81 9.91 11.80
CA VAL A 202 4.91 9.34 11.01
C VAL A 202 5.20 7.93 11.51
N MET A 203 5.22 6.96 10.60
CA MET A 203 5.56 5.56 10.91
C MET A 203 7.01 5.28 10.56
N THR A 204 7.76 4.66 11.49
CA THR A 204 9.16 4.27 11.28
C THR A 204 9.30 2.95 10.54
N ALA A 205 10.43 2.76 9.85
CA ALA A 205 10.72 1.58 9.04
C ALA A 205 11.52 0.51 9.81
N HIS A 206 11.15 -0.76 9.65
CA HIS A 206 12.01 -1.89 10.05
C HIS A 206 13.10 -2.11 9.01
N VAL A 207 14.07 -1.20 8.96
CA VAL A 207 15.21 -1.22 8.03
C VAL A 207 16.46 -0.74 8.75
N ARG A 208 17.60 -1.40 8.52
CA ARG A 208 18.90 -0.97 9.01
C ARG A 208 19.53 0.01 8.04
N PHE A 209 20.06 1.10 8.59
CA PHE A 209 20.80 2.14 7.87
C PHE A 209 22.18 2.34 8.50
N PRO A 210 23.22 1.56 8.12
CA PRO A 210 24.53 1.60 8.78
C PRO A 210 25.20 2.97 8.77
N ALA A 211 24.83 3.86 7.86
CA ALA A 211 25.31 5.24 7.81
C ALA A 211 24.75 6.14 8.94
N PHE A 212 23.75 5.66 9.68
CA PHE A 212 23.12 6.37 10.81
C PHE A 212 23.27 5.59 12.11
N ASP A 213 22.95 4.30 12.10
CA ASP A 213 22.93 3.45 13.29
C ASP A 213 23.12 1.97 12.92
N SER A 214 23.62 1.16 13.85
CA SER A 214 23.66 -0.29 13.73
C SER A 214 22.32 -0.97 13.95
N GLU A 215 21.42 -0.33 14.74
CA GLU A 215 20.05 -0.80 14.96
C GLU A 215 19.13 -0.44 13.78
N PRO A 216 18.00 -1.16 13.59
CA PRO A 216 16.95 -0.74 12.66
C PRO A 216 16.40 0.65 13.02
N ALA A 217 15.93 1.41 12.03
CA ALA A 217 15.40 2.77 12.24
C ALA A 217 14.36 2.83 13.36
N THR A 218 13.51 1.82 13.48
CA THR A 218 12.49 1.68 14.54
C THR A 218 13.10 1.67 15.96
N PHE A 219 14.34 1.22 16.14
CA PHE A 219 15.00 1.16 17.45
C PHE A 219 16.09 2.22 17.63
N SER A 220 16.33 3.05 16.62
CA SER A 220 17.39 4.05 16.61
C SER A 220 16.93 5.39 17.16
N ALA A 221 17.38 5.75 18.35
CA ALA A 221 17.16 7.09 18.90
C ALA A 221 17.77 8.20 18.01
N GLN A 222 18.88 7.91 17.31
CA GLN A 222 19.48 8.85 16.36
C GLN A 222 18.55 9.15 15.18
N ILE A 223 17.75 8.16 14.75
CA ILE A 223 16.80 8.34 13.64
C ILE A 223 15.48 8.92 14.18
N VAL A 224 14.93 8.36 15.25
CA VAL A 224 13.61 8.72 15.75
C VAL A 224 13.65 10.09 16.44
N ARG A 225 14.53 10.30 17.41
CA ARG A 225 14.69 11.59 18.06
C ARG A 225 15.55 12.53 17.22
N GLY A 226 16.79 12.17 16.93
CA GLY A 226 17.76 13.08 16.31
C GLY A 226 17.39 13.51 14.88
N LEU A 227 16.91 12.59 14.01
CA LEU A 227 16.58 12.98 12.65
C LEU A 227 15.12 13.45 12.52
N LEU A 228 14.13 12.79 13.14
CA LEU A 228 12.72 13.15 12.99
C LEU A 228 12.30 14.28 13.95
N ARG A 229 12.50 14.12 15.27
CA ARG A 229 12.11 15.15 16.23
C ARG A 229 12.95 16.41 16.09
N ASP A 230 14.28 16.28 16.23
CA ASP A 230 15.15 17.44 16.37
C ASP A 230 15.43 18.10 15.02
N ARG A 231 15.95 17.33 14.02
CA ARG A 231 16.38 17.92 12.75
C ARG A 231 15.23 18.33 11.84
N LEU A 232 14.12 17.56 11.81
CA LEU A 232 12.92 17.92 11.04
C LEU A 232 11.91 18.75 11.83
N GLY A 233 12.10 18.95 13.14
CA GLY A 233 11.19 19.70 14.00
C GLY A 233 9.81 19.06 14.08
N TYR A 234 9.72 17.72 14.07
CA TYR A 234 8.44 17.03 14.01
C TYR A 234 7.83 16.84 15.39
N ASP A 235 6.66 17.42 15.65
CA ASP A 235 5.94 17.30 16.93
C ASP A 235 4.66 16.44 16.87
N GLY A 236 4.37 15.80 15.76
CA GLY A 236 3.24 14.87 15.64
C GLY A 236 3.51 13.49 16.26
N LEU A 237 2.59 12.55 16.05
CA LEU A 237 2.63 11.19 16.58
C LEU A 237 3.69 10.34 15.86
N ILE A 238 4.57 9.68 16.60
CA ILE A 238 5.52 8.70 16.05
C ILE A 238 5.01 7.27 16.34
N VAL A 239 4.80 6.50 15.26
CA VAL A 239 4.24 5.15 15.32
C VAL A 239 5.30 4.16 14.84
N SER A 240 5.46 3.01 15.50
CA SER A 240 6.24 1.90 14.93
C SER A 240 5.50 1.25 13.76
N ASP A 241 6.22 0.64 12.80
CA ASP A 241 5.62 -0.40 11.95
C ASP A 241 5.26 -1.62 12.82
N ASP A 242 4.53 -2.60 12.30
CA ASP A 242 4.08 -3.75 13.09
C ASP A 242 5.25 -4.58 13.62
N LEU A 243 5.37 -4.62 14.94
CA LEU A 243 6.44 -5.36 15.64
C LEU A 243 6.36 -6.88 15.47
N CYS A 244 5.26 -7.39 14.92
CA CYS A 244 5.11 -8.79 14.54
C CYS A 244 5.74 -9.15 13.18
N MET A 245 6.30 -8.20 12.45
CA MET A 245 6.94 -8.47 11.14
C MET A 245 8.22 -9.29 11.30
N GLY A 246 8.52 -10.14 10.29
CA GLY A 246 9.69 -11.03 10.30
C GLY A 246 11.04 -10.33 10.46
N ALA A 247 11.15 -9.08 10.06
CA ALA A 247 12.32 -8.23 10.31
C ALA A 247 12.64 -8.11 11.81
N ILE A 248 11.65 -8.19 12.69
CA ILE A 248 11.75 -8.05 14.14
C ILE A 248 11.71 -9.43 14.81
N THR A 249 10.64 -10.21 14.59
CA THR A 249 10.36 -11.44 15.35
C THR A 249 11.38 -12.55 15.16
N ARG A 250 12.15 -12.53 14.06
CA ARG A 250 13.27 -13.45 13.85
C ARG A 250 14.49 -13.15 14.75
N ARG A 251 14.49 -11.99 15.43
CA ARG A 251 15.66 -11.49 16.18
C ARG A 251 15.38 -11.23 17.65
N ARG A 252 14.13 -10.93 17.99
CA ARG A 252 13.74 -10.62 19.37
C ARG A 252 12.25 -10.83 19.62
N PRO A 253 11.84 -11.11 20.86
CA PRO A 253 10.45 -11.14 21.28
C PRO A 253 9.77 -9.77 21.06
N VAL A 254 8.46 -9.79 20.80
CA VAL A 254 7.65 -8.57 20.55
C VAL A 254 7.67 -7.62 21.75
N ALA A 255 7.66 -8.13 22.98
CA ALA A 255 7.72 -7.32 24.20
C ALA A 255 9.02 -6.51 24.29
N GLU A 256 10.17 -7.14 24.04
CA GLU A 256 11.47 -6.46 24.02
C GLU A 256 11.54 -5.42 22.89
N ALA A 257 10.96 -5.75 21.73
CA ALA A 257 10.88 -4.81 20.61
C ALA A 257 10.04 -3.58 20.97
N ALA A 258 8.95 -3.78 21.71
CA ALA A 258 8.11 -2.67 22.19
C ALA A 258 8.89 -1.75 23.16
N LEU A 259 9.64 -2.30 24.09
CA LEU A 259 10.49 -1.51 25.00
C LEU A 259 11.54 -0.70 24.24
N LYS A 260 12.25 -1.33 23.28
CA LYS A 260 13.22 -0.60 22.44
C LYS A 260 12.59 0.53 21.62
N CYS A 261 11.36 0.37 21.15
CA CYS A 261 10.63 1.45 20.48
C CYS A 261 10.34 2.62 21.43
N LEU A 262 9.90 2.32 22.65
CA LEU A 262 9.66 3.35 23.69
C LEU A 262 10.95 4.13 23.98
N ASP A 263 12.07 3.42 24.18
CA ASP A 263 13.40 4.00 24.43
C ASP A 263 13.88 4.87 23.24
N ALA A 264 13.54 4.47 22.02
CA ALA A 264 13.87 5.26 20.82
C ALA A 264 13.04 6.54 20.69
N GLY A 265 11.89 6.66 21.39
CA GLY A 265 11.04 7.86 21.42
C GLY A 265 9.73 7.74 20.63
N HIS A 266 9.18 6.54 20.46
CA HIS A 266 7.86 6.34 19.87
C HIS A 266 6.73 6.71 20.85
N ASP A 267 5.63 7.24 20.30
CA ASP A 267 4.39 7.49 21.02
C ASP A 267 3.42 6.30 20.95
N VAL A 268 3.44 5.56 19.83
CA VAL A 268 2.57 4.41 19.59
C VAL A 268 3.37 3.20 19.11
N LEU A 269 3.22 2.09 19.82
CA LEU A 269 3.82 0.81 19.52
C LEU A 269 2.75 -0.09 18.90
N MET A 270 2.99 -0.59 17.67
CA MET A 270 2.00 -1.37 16.94
C MET A 270 2.30 -2.86 17.01
N ILE A 271 1.36 -3.64 17.54
CA ILE A 271 1.41 -5.10 17.63
C ILE A 271 0.12 -5.64 17.03
N ALA A 272 0.20 -6.21 15.81
CA ALA A 272 -1.00 -6.51 15.04
C ALA A 272 -1.41 -7.98 15.03
N HIS A 273 -0.50 -8.91 15.31
CA HIS A 273 -0.72 -10.34 15.03
C HIS A 273 -0.46 -11.28 16.19
N ASP A 274 0.00 -10.80 17.37
CA ASP A 274 0.38 -11.62 18.51
C ASP A 274 -0.35 -11.17 19.78
N LEU A 275 -1.41 -11.91 20.17
CA LEU A 275 -2.22 -11.57 21.35
C LEU A 275 -1.44 -11.74 22.67
N SER A 276 -0.58 -12.77 22.78
CA SER A 276 0.27 -12.98 23.96
C SER A 276 1.33 -11.88 24.04
N GLY A 277 2.01 -11.59 22.92
CA GLY A 277 2.98 -10.50 22.84
C GLY A 277 2.40 -9.13 23.15
N MET A 278 1.11 -8.88 22.91
CA MET A 278 0.42 -7.65 23.34
C MET A 278 0.35 -7.54 24.88
N ALA A 279 0.00 -8.63 25.56
CA ALA A 279 -0.08 -8.65 27.03
C ALA A 279 1.32 -8.55 27.66
N ASP A 280 2.28 -9.32 27.15
CA ASP A 280 3.67 -9.34 27.62
C ASP A 280 4.33 -7.97 27.42
N ALA A 281 4.12 -7.33 26.27
CA ALA A 281 4.61 -5.99 26.01
C ALA A 281 4.04 -4.96 26.99
N ALA A 282 2.73 -5.02 27.26
CA ALA A 282 2.10 -4.11 28.22
C ALA A 282 2.59 -4.33 29.66
N ALA A 283 2.90 -5.58 30.04
CA ALA A 283 3.49 -5.90 31.33
C ALA A 283 4.91 -5.34 31.46
N LEU A 284 5.77 -5.65 30.47
CA LEU A 284 7.16 -5.20 30.44
C LEU A 284 7.29 -3.67 30.42
N LEU A 285 6.44 -2.98 29.63
CA LEU A 285 6.43 -1.51 29.55
C LEU A 285 6.02 -0.86 30.88
N ARG A 286 5.10 -1.47 31.64
CA ARG A 286 4.72 -1.02 32.98
C ARG A 286 5.83 -1.22 34.01
N GLU A 287 6.50 -2.37 33.95
CA GLU A 287 7.62 -2.69 34.83
C GLU A 287 8.83 -1.77 34.57
N ALA A 288 9.18 -1.57 33.30
CA ALA A 288 10.28 -0.71 32.92
C ALA A 288 10.03 0.77 33.25
N GLY A 289 8.76 1.18 33.24
CA GLY A 289 8.38 2.58 33.36
C GLY A 289 8.79 3.41 32.12
N ALA A 290 8.24 4.59 32.00
CA ALA A 290 8.68 5.60 31.04
C ALA A 290 8.63 6.96 31.72
N PRO A 291 9.44 7.94 31.27
CA PRO A 291 9.35 9.31 31.79
C PRO A 291 7.91 9.83 31.68
N GLU A 292 7.39 10.38 32.76
CA GLU A 292 6.00 10.89 32.83
C GLU A 292 5.72 11.92 31.73
N GLU A 293 6.68 12.78 31.46
CA GLU A 293 6.61 13.78 30.39
C GLU A 293 6.44 13.13 28.99
N GLN A 294 7.15 12.02 28.71
CA GLN A 294 7.02 11.28 27.45
C GLN A 294 5.62 10.67 27.31
N LEU A 295 5.10 10.07 28.40
CA LEU A 295 3.75 9.49 28.40
C LEU A 295 2.67 10.57 28.23
N ALA A 296 2.78 11.68 28.96
CA ALA A 296 1.84 12.80 28.87
C ALA A 296 1.83 13.42 27.47
N ALA A 297 3.00 13.59 26.84
CA ALA A 297 3.12 14.09 25.49
C ALA A 297 2.49 13.12 24.46
N ALA A 298 2.72 11.81 24.60
CA ALA A 298 2.11 10.80 23.73
C ALA A 298 0.59 10.79 23.88
N ASP A 299 0.07 10.82 25.11
CA ASP A 299 -1.37 10.85 25.39
C ASP A 299 -2.05 12.11 24.81
N ALA A 300 -1.44 13.29 24.98
CA ALA A 300 -1.94 14.53 24.38
C ALA A 300 -2.01 14.46 22.86
N ARG A 301 -0.98 13.88 22.19
CA ARG A 301 -0.98 13.66 20.74
C ARG A 301 -2.08 12.70 20.32
N ILE A 302 -2.23 11.57 20.99
CA ILE A 302 -3.27 10.55 20.70
C ILE A 302 -4.67 11.15 20.92
N SER A 303 -4.90 11.83 22.04
CA SER A 303 -6.19 12.44 22.39
C SER A 303 -6.63 13.46 21.33
N ARG A 304 -5.71 14.30 20.85
CA ARG A 304 -5.98 15.26 19.76
C ARG A 304 -6.50 14.57 18.50
N LEU A 305 -5.97 13.40 18.14
CA LEU A 305 -6.40 12.65 16.93
C LEU A 305 -7.74 11.98 17.13
N ILE A 306 -8.00 11.42 18.31
CA ILE A 306 -9.28 10.79 18.67
C ILE A 306 -10.43 11.80 18.59
N HIS A 307 -10.22 13.02 19.07
CA HIS A 307 -11.26 14.05 19.18
C HIS A 307 -11.30 15.02 17.99
N ARG A 308 -10.59 14.74 16.90
CA ARG A 308 -10.63 15.55 15.68
C ARG A 308 -12.06 15.62 15.10
N ARG A 309 -12.48 16.83 14.70
CA ARG A 309 -13.76 17.04 14.01
C ARG A 309 -13.76 16.34 12.65
N ILE A 310 -14.81 15.58 12.38
CA ILE A 310 -15.02 14.84 11.13
C ILE A 310 -15.80 15.70 10.15
N ALA A 311 -15.35 15.78 8.89
CA ALA A 311 -16.09 16.41 7.81
C ALA A 311 -17.29 15.53 7.38
N PRO A 312 -18.36 16.12 6.80
CA PRO A 312 -19.50 15.36 6.28
C PRO A 312 -19.08 14.31 5.24
N ALA A 313 -19.80 13.19 5.24
CA ALA A 313 -19.62 12.12 4.26
C ALA A 313 -19.88 12.61 2.82
N THR A 314 -19.26 11.95 1.84
CA THR A 314 -19.46 12.20 0.40
C THR A 314 -20.22 11.05 -0.27
N LYS A 315 -20.70 11.31 -1.49
CA LYS A 315 -21.31 10.26 -2.32
C LYS A 315 -20.21 9.36 -2.92
N PRO A 316 -20.35 8.02 -2.87
CA PRO A 316 -19.39 7.09 -3.46
C PRO A 316 -19.17 7.29 -4.97
N SER A 317 -20.17 7.81 -5.70
CA SER A 317 -20.03 8.12 -7.13
C SER A 317 -18.96 9.16 -7.47
N GLU A 318 -18.70 10.11 -6.56
CA GLU A 318 -17.63 11.11 -6.75
C GLU A 318 -16.24 10.44 -6.71
N GLY A 319 -16.06 9.49 -5.81
CA GLY A 319 -14.82 8.71 -5.70
C GLY A 319 -14.55 7.86 -6.96
N ALA A 320 -15.57 7.19 -7.50
CA ALA A 320 -15.44 6.36 -8.70
C ALA A 320 -15.01 7.20 -9.91
N THR A 321 -15.62 8.37 -10.12
CA THR A 321 -15.23 9.30 -11.20
C THR A 321 -13.80 9.79 -11.04
N LEU A 322 -13.39 10.17 -9.82
CA LEU A 322 -12.03 10.59 -9.52
C LEU A 322 -11.02 9.46 -9.77
N SER A 323 -11.35 8.24 -9.33
CA SER A 323 -10.52 7.04 -9.51
C SER A 323 -10.30 6.74 -11.00
N ALA A 324 -11.36 6.77 -11.81
CA ALA A 324 -11.29 6.57 -13.26
C ALA A 324 -10.42 7.62 -13.96
N ARG A 325 -10.57 8.89 -13.60
CA ARG A 325 -9.76 10.00 -14.13
C ARG A 325 -8.28 9.81 -13.84
N ILE A 326 -7.92 9.34 -12.64
CA ILE A 326 -6.52 9.09 -12.25
C ILE A 326 -5.97 7.89 -13.02
N ALA A 327 -6.74 6.81 -13.13
CA ALA A 327 -6.32 5.61 -13.85
C ALA A 327 -6.07 5.91 -15.33
N ASP A 328 -6.95 6.68 -15.99
CA ASP A 328 -6.76 7.07 -17.39
C ASP A 328 -5.47 7.90 -17.60
N LYS A 329 -5.21 8.86 -16.72
CA LYS A 329 -3.96 9.66 -16.75
C LYS A 329 -2.71 8.84 -16.44
N ALA A 330 -2.83 7.74 -15.73
CA ALA A 330 -1.70 6.94 -15.30
C ALA A 330 -1.22 5.92 -16.33
N VAL A 331 -2.08 5.52 -17.27
CA VAL A 331 -1.72 4.55 -18.31
C VAL A 331 -0.80 5.20 -19.34
N VAL A 332 0.39 4.64 -19.51
CA VAL A 332 1.39 5.12 -20.47
C VAL A 332 1.90 4.01 -21.36
N ILE A 333 2.22 4.34 -22.62
CA ILE A 333 2.95 3.44 -23.50
C ILE A 333 4.44 3.59 -23.16
N SER A 334 4.98 2.63 -22.43
CA SER A 334 6.38 2.66 -21.97
C SER A 334 7.37 2.24 -23.05
N ARG A 335 6.88 1.50 -24.06
CA ARG A 335 7.69 1.08 -25.24
C ARG A 335 6.80 0.87 -26.45
N HIS A 336 7.19 1.48 -27.57
CA HIS A 336 6.61 1.21 -28.88
C HIS A 336 7.39 0.06 -29.55
N GLY A 337 6.81 -1.15 -29.56
CA GLY A 337 7.34 -2.30 -30.29
C GLY A 337 6.73 -2.45 -31.68
N LYS A 338 6.70 -3.67 -32.20
CA LYS A 338 6.12 -3.96 -33.54
C LYS A 338 4.59 -4.03 -33.55
N THR A 339 3.95 -4.30 -32.40
CA THR A 339 2.48 -4.30 -32.29
C THR A 339 1.98 -2.86 -32.19
N ARG A 340 1.24 -2.42 -33.19
CA ARG A 340 0.57 -1.10 -33.17
C ARG A 340 -0.66 -1.13 -32.26
N LEU A 341 -0.89 -0.05 -31.51
CA LEU A 341 -2.07 0.16 -30.68
C LEU A 341 -3.01 1.18 -31.36
N PRO A 342 -4.32 1.07 -31.20
CA PRO A 342 -5.03 -0.02 -30.53
C PRO A 342 -5.03 -1.32 -31.36
N ILE A 343 -5.09 -2.46 -30.66
CA ILE A 343 -5.19 -3.81 -31.27
C ILE A 343 -6.65 -4.03 -31.69
N PRO A 344 -6.90 -4.64 -32.88
CA PRO A 344 -8.25 -4.98 -33.30
C PRO A 344 -8.97 -5.90 -32.29
N PHE A 345 -10.22 -5.57 -32.02
CA PHE A 345 -11.14 -6.37 -31.23
C PHE A 345 -11.67 -7.53 -32.10
N SER A 346 -11.11 -8.73 -31.95
CA SER A 346 -11.47 -9.88 -32.80
C SER A 346 -11.18 -11.21 -32.08
N PRO A 347 -11.80 -12.33 -32.53
CA PRO A 347 -11.51 -13.66 -32.02
C PRO A 347 -10.05 -14.11 -32.22
N GLU A 348 -9.31 -13.49 -33.15
CA GLU A 348 -7.90 -13.74 -33.40
C GLU A 348 -6.96 -13.01 -32.46
N THR A 349 -7.51 -12.12 -31.59
CA THR A 349 -6.80 -11.46 -30.51
C THR A 349 -6.94 -12.27 -29.23
N LEU A 350 -5.82 -12.75 -28.68
CA LEU A 350 -5.77 -13.49 -27.42
C LEU A 350 -5.50 -12.54 -26.25
N VAL A 351 -6.41 -12.47 -25.29
CA VAL A 351 -6.21 -11.75 -24.02
C VAL A 351 -5.79 -12.75 -22.94
N VAL A 352 -4.63 -12.51 -22.34
CA VAL A 352 -4.03 -13.37 -21.29
C VAL A 352 -3.98 -12.59 -19.98
N LEU A 353 -4.76 -13.03 -18.99
CA LEU A 353 -4.82 -12.43 -17.66
C LEU A 353 -4.12 -13.35 -16.63
N PRO A 354 -3.45 -12.80 -15.59
CA PRO A 354 -2.96 -13.61 -14.48
C PRO A 354 -4.08 -14.38 -13.78
N ASP A 355 -3.82 -15.60 -13.31
CA ASP A 355 -4.80 -16.34 -12.48
C ASP A 355 -4.75 -15.82 -11.03
N PHE A 356 -5.47 -14.76 -10.74
CA PHE A 356 -5.50 -14.13 -9.42
C PHE A 356 -6.03 -15.03 -8.29
N LYS A 357 -6.64 -16.18 -8.62
CA LYS A 357 -7.08 -17.15 -7.61
C LYS A 357 -5.89 -17.75 -6.85
N GLU A 358 -4.73 -17.87 -7.50
CA GLU A 358 -3.50 -18.40 -6.87
C GLU A 358 -2.92 -17.49 -5.78
N VAL A 359 -3.31 -16.23 -5.74
CA VAL A 359 -2.76 -15.23 -4.80
C VAL A 359 -3.83 -14.53 -3.95
N ARG A 360 -5.05 -15.09 -3.90
CA ARG A 360 -6.20 -14.53 -3.18
C ARG A 360 -5.95 -14.31 -1.68
N GLU A 361 -5.09 -15.12 -1.08
CA GLU A 361 -4.72 -15.02 0.35
C GLU A 361 -3.84 -13.79 0.64
N ARG A 362 -3.09 -13.32 -0.39
CA ARG A 362 -2.10 -12.24 -0.25
C ARG A 362 -2.59 -10.90 -0.72
N PHE A 363 -3.60 -10.88 -1.59
CA PHE A 363 -4.07 -9.64 -2.23
C PHE A 363 -5.59 -9.51 -2.15
N THR A 364 -6.03 -8.30 -1.84
CA THR A 364 -7.46 -7.95 -1.89
C THR A 364 -7.81 -7.51 -3.32
N PHE A 365 -8.88 -8.09 -3.86
CA PHE A 365 -9.42 -7.73 -5.19
C PHE A 365 -10.86 -7.25 -5.04
N GLU A 366 -11.23 -6.19 -5.77
CA GLU A 366 -12.63 -5.76 -5.90
C GLU A 366 -13.44 -6.87 -6.60
N GLY A 367 -14.62 -7.17 -6.07
CA GLY A 367 -15.42 -8.28 -6.58
C GLY A 367 -14.83 -9.66 -6.31
N GLY A 368 -13.85 -9.76 -5.40
CA GLY A 368 -13.10 -10.97 -5.12
C GLY A 368 -12.07 -11.32 -6.22
N PRO A 369 -11.40 -12.47 -6.14
CA PRO A 369 -10.34 -12.87 -7.08
C PRO A 369 -10.86 -13.08 -8.51
N GLY A 370 -12.17 -13.26 -8.72
CA GLY A 370 -12.81 -13.32 -10.04
C GLY A 370 -13.16 -11.97 -10.64
N GLY A 371 -13.13 -10.89 -9.86
CA GLY A 371 -13.51 -9.54 -10.31
C GLY A 371 -12.71 -9.04 -11.52
N PRO A 372 -11.37 -9.10 -11.50
CA PRO A 372 -10.56 -8.72 -12.65
C PRO A 372 -10.88 -9.53 -13.92
N GLU A 373 -11.10 -10.85 -13.79
CA GLU A 373 -11.47 -11.70 -14.91
C GLU A 373 -12.85 -11.35 -15.48
N ALA A 374 -13.85 -11.15 -14.62
CA ALA A 374 -15.19 -10.77 -15.05
C ALA A 374 -15.17 -9.43 -15.82
N LEU A 375 -14.40 -8.46 -15.34
CA LEU A 375 -14.20 -7.18 -16.02
C LEU A 375 -13.59 -7.40 -17.41
N VAL A 376 -12.46 -8.10 -17.49
CA VAL A 376 -11.73 -8.29 -18.75
C VAL A 376 -12.58 -9.08 -19.76
N ARG A 377 -13.26 -10.17 -19.34
CA ARG A 377 -14.17 -10.92 -20.20
C ARG A 377 -15.31 -10.07 -20.76
N ARG A 378 -15.90 -9.21 -19.92
CA ARG A 378 -16.94 -8.27 -20.34
C ARG A 378 -16.41 -7.25 -21.36
N LEU A 379 -15.25 -6.68 -21.07
CA LEU A 379 -14.65 -5.60 -21.87
C LEU A 379 -13.97 -6.10 -23.15
N ALA A 380 -13.57 -7.35 -23.22
CA ALA A 380 -12.93 -7.99 -24.35
C ALA A 380 -13.73 -9.22 -24.85
N SER A 381 -15.07 -9.15 -24.80
CA SER A 381 -15.97 -10.27 -25.11
C SER A 381 -15.83 -10.84 -26.53
N GLY A 382 -15.38 -10.03 -27.51
CA GLY A 382 -15.09 -10.46 -28.87
C GLY A 382 -13.67 -11.04 -29.08
N CYS A 383 -12.86 -11.17 -28.04
CA CYS A 383 -11.50 -11.70 -28.10
C CYS A 383 -11.42 -13.12 -27.51
N ALA A 384 -10.46 -13.91 -27.95
CA ALA A 384 -10.09 -15.14 -27.26
C ALA A 384 -9.48 -14.82 -25.89
N PHE A 385 -9.72 -15.67 -24.89
CA PHE A 385 -9.30 -15.43 -23.52
C PHE A 385 -8.62 -16.66 -22.91
N THR A 386 -7.57 -16.46 -22.14
CA THR A 386 -6.96 -17.47 -21.27
C THR A 386 -6.35 -16.86 -20.01
N ARG A 387 -5.93 -17.70 -19.07
CA ARG A 387 -5.17 -17.30 -17.89
C ARG A 387 -3.72 -17.73 -18.02
N ALA A 388 -2.82 -16.94 -17.45
CA ALA A 388 -1.44 -17.34 -17.20
C ALA A 388 -1.28 -17.62 -15.70
N PRO A 389 -0.60 -18.68 -15.30
CA PRO A 389 -0.34 -18.98 -13.88
C PRO A 389 0.53 -17.87 -13.24
N ILE A 390 0.38 -17.68 -11.94
CA ILE A 390 1.21 -16.76 -11.18
C ILE A 390 2.33 -17.51 -10.46
N THR A 391 1.99 -18.58 -9.74
CA THR A 391 2.91 -19.33 -8.88
C THR A 391 3.51 -20.56 -9.56
N SER A 392 2.78 -21.22 -10.45
CA SER A 392 3.26 -22.38 -11.21
C SER A 392 3.96 -21.97 -12.50
N ALA A 393 5.09 -22.60 -12.82
CA ALA A 393 5.78 -22.42 -14.10
C ALA A 393 5.15 -23.25 -15.24
N ASP A 394 4.19 -24.12 -14.97
CA ASP A 394 3.46 -24.87 -15.98
C ASP A 394 2.46 -23.95 -16.69
N LEU A 395 2.71 -23.71 -17.97
CA LEU A 395 1.92 -22.79 -18.79
C LEU A 395 0.70 -23.45 -19.45
N GLY A 396 0.52 -24.77 -19.30
CA GLY A 396 -0.58 -25.54 -19.88
C GLY A 396 -0.76 -25.23 -21.37
N ARG A 397 -1.97 -24.79 -21.78
CA ARG A 397 -2.32 -24.48 -23.17
C ARG A 397 -1.81 -23.13 -23.70
N LEU A 398 -1.16 -22.29 -22.89
CA LEU A 398 -0.73 -20.96 -23.33
C LEU A 398 0.18 -20.99 -24.58
N PRO A 399 1.15 -21.91 -24.72
CA PRO A 399 1.99 -22.00 -25.94
C PRO A 399 1.18 -22.24 -27.21
N GLU A 400 0.19 -23.13 -27.18
CA GLU A 400 -0.67 -23.44 -28.29
C GLU A 400 -1.54 -22.25 -28.69
N LEU A 401 -2.24 -21.67 -27.72
CA LEU A 401 -3.12 -20.51 -27.92
C LEU A 401 -2.35 -19.33 -28.49
N THR A 402 -1.14 -19.08 -27.97
CA THR A 402 -0.27 -18.00 -28.45
C THR A 402 0.14 -18.22 -29.92
N ARG A 403 0.44 -19.43 -30.33
CA ARG A 403 0.79 -19.74 -31.75
C ARG A 403 -0.37 -19.41 -32.68
N ARG A 404 -1.60 -19.79 -32.34
CA ARG A 404 -2.83 -19.59 -33.13
C ARG A 404 -3.26 -18.12 -33.23
N ALA A 405 -3.01 -17.31 -32.19
CA ALA A 405 -3.44 -15.93 -32.17
C ALA A 405 -2.65 -15.05 -33.15
N LYS A 406 -3.33 -14.12 -33.83
CA LYS A 406 -2.67 -13.07 -34.65
C LYS A 406 -2.13 -11.93 -33.77
N ARG A 407 -2.76 -11.64 -32.64
CA ARG A 407 -2.35 -10.62 -31.66
C ARG A 407 -2.50 -11.16 -30.25
N VAL A 408 -1.67 -10.68 -29.33
CA VAL A 408 -1.69 -11.08 -27.93
C VAL A 408 -1.69 -9.82 -27.06
N VAL A 409 -2.61 -9.74 -26.09
CA VAL A 409 -2.60 -8.79 -24.99
C VAL A 409 -2.29 -9.57 -23.72
N PHE A 410 -1.11 -9.37 -23.17
CA PHE A 410 -0.63 -10.06 -21.97
C PHE A 410 -0.55 -9.14 -20.78
N PHE A 411 -1.31 -9.42 -19.72
CA PHE A 411 -1.23 -8.71 -18.47
C PHE A 411 -0.14 -9.32 -17.58
N SER A 412 0.97 -8.58 -17.35
CA SER A 412 2.08 -9.02 -16.50
C SER A 412 1.86 -8.59 -15.05
N PHE A 413 1.89 -9.57 -14.15
CA PHE A 413 1.74 -9.38 -12.71
C PHE A 413 3.05 -9.70 -11.99
N GLU A 414 4.01 -8.77 -12.04
CA GLU A 414 5.32 -8.84 -11.36
C GLU A 414 6.12 -10.12 -11.69
N ALA A 415 6.48 -10.27 -12.97
CA ALA A 415 7.21 -11.43 -13.47
C ALA A 415 8.58 -11.64 -12.77
N ARG A 416 9.18 -10.58 -12.19
CA ARG A 416 10.41 -10.71 -11.39
C ARG A 416 10.21 -11.52 -10.10
N ARG A 417 9.01 -11.56 -9.57
CA ARG A 417 8.68 -12.23 -8.30
C ARG A 417 7.99 -13.58 -8.50
N PHE A 418 7.16 -13.69 -9.51
CA PHE A 418 6.28 -14.83 -9.68
C PHE A 418 6.72 -15.73 -10.84
N PRO A 419 7.08 -17.02 -10.57
CA PRO A 419 7.68 -17.91 -11.56
C PRO A 419 6.78 -18.18 -12.76
N GLY A 420 5.47 -18.28 -12.56
CA GLY A 420 4.51 -18.49 -13.67
C GLY A 420 4.44 -17.29 -14.61
N GLN A 421 4.42 -16.08 -14.04
CA GLN A 421 4.45 -14.85 -14.85
C GLN A 421 5.79 -14.68 -15.58
N ALA A 422 6.90 -15.04 -14.93
CA ALA A 422 8.21 -15.07 -15.57
C ALA A 422 8.27 -16.08 -16.74
N ALA A 423 7.72 -17.28 -16.56
CA ALA A 423 7.66 -18.30 -17.61
C ALA A 423 6.80 -17.84 -18.79
N ALA A 424 5.60 -17.29 -18.53
CA ALA A 424 4.72 -16.76 -19.54
C ALA A 424 5.37 -15.61 -20.34
N LEU A 425 6.00 -14.66 -19.66
CA LEU A 425 6.67 -13.53 -20.31
C LEU A 425 7.86 -14.01 -21.16
N ARG A 426 8.68 -14.95 -20.67
CA ARG A 426 9.76 -15.56 -21.47
C ARG A 426 9.25 -16.29 -22.70
N LEU A 427 8.17 -17.06 -22.59
CA LEU A 427 7.52 -17.70 -23.73
C LEU A 427 7.14 -16.68 -24.80
N LEU A 428 6.40 -15.63 -24.40
CA LEU A 428 5.95 -14.58 -25.30
C LEU A 428 7.11 -13.80 -25.91
N ALA A 429 8.14 -13.48 -25.11
CA ALA A 429 9.34 -12.82 -25.59
C ALA A 429 10.07 -13.62 -26.68
N LYS A 430 10.14 -14.95 -26.52
CA LYS A 430 10.81 -15.85 -27.47
C LYS A 430 9.99 -16.12 -28.73
N THR A 431 8.67 -16.28 -28.60
CA THR A 431 7.84 -16.87 -29.69
C THR A 431 6.85 -15.90 -30.33
N ALA A 432 6.51 -14.80 -29.65
CA ALA A 432 5.41 -13.93 -30.05
C ALA A 432 5.64 -12.43 -29.79
N ALA A 433 6.85 -11.99 -29.49
CA ALA A 433 7.14 -10.61 -29.08
C ALA A 433 6.58 -9.56 -30.06
N ALA A 434 6.76 -9.78 -31.37
CA ALA A 434 6.34 -8.84 -32.42
C ALA A 434 4.81 -8.68 -32.55
N LYS A 435 4.02 -9.60 -32.00
CA LYS A 435 2.55 -9.59 -32.02
C LYS A 435 1.94 -9.42 -30.63
N THR A 436 2.76 -9.11 -29.62
CA THR A 436 2.35 -8.97 -28.23
C THR A 436 2.39 -7.52 -27.77
N ALA A 437 1.30 -7.07 -27.11
CA ALA A 437 1.28 -5.92 -26.22
C ALA A 437 1.26 -6.44 -24.78
N ALA A 438 2.34 -6.18 -24.02
CA ALA A 438 2.40 -6.47 -22.60
C ALA A 438 1.84 -5.30 -21.79
N VAL A 439 0.91 -5.57 -20.88
CA VAL A 439 0.34 -4.60 -19.97
C VAL A 439 0.88 -4.87 -18.57
N LEU A 440 1.73 -3.97 -18.08
CA LEU A 440 2.33 -4.09 -16.74
C LEU A 440 1.34 -3.55 -15.71
N ILE A 441 0.86 -4.42 -14.82
CA ILE A 441 -0.22 -4.06 -13.88
C ILE A 441 0.22 -3.98 -12.40
N ARG A 442 1.41 -4.49 -12.06
CA ARG A 442 1.91 -4.47 -10.68
C ARG A 442 3.32 -3.92 -10.54
N SER A 443 4.15 -4.08 -11.54
CA SER A 443 5.55 -3.68 -11.49
C SER A 443 6.00 -3.09 -12.81
N SER A 444 6.40 -1.83 -12.81
CA SER A 444 7.04 -1.19 -13.97
C SER A 444 8.40 -1.81 -14.31
N TRP A 445 9.02 -2.51 -13.37
CA TRP A 445 10.31 -3.20 -13.58
C TRP A 445 10.23 -4.41 -14.49
N ASP A 446 9.04 -4.94 -14.77
CA ASP A 446 8.87 -6.00 -15.78
C ASP A 446 9.18 -5.48 -17.21
N LEU A 447 9.26 -4.17 -17.41
CA LEU A 447 9.68 -3.55 -18.67
C LEU A 447 11.04 -4.07 -19.16
N ASP A 448 11.99 -4.28 -18.23
CA ASP A 448 13.33 -4.77 -18.57
C ASP A 448 13.34 -6.24 -19.04
N LEU A 449 12.28 -6.99 -18.72
CA LEU A 449 12.10 -8.37 -19.17
C LEU A 449 11.43 -8.47 -20.54
N CYS A 450 10.88 -7.36 -21.06
CA CYS A 450 10.23 -7.30 -22.35
C CYS A 450 11.25 -6.96 -23.45
N PRO A 451 11.33 -7.73 -24.56
CA PRO A 451 12.22 -7.39 -25.66
C PRO A 451 11.79 -6.11 -26.40
N GLN A 452 12.71 -5.47 -27.13
CA GLN A 452 12.44 -4.20 -27.85
C GLN A 452 11.32 -4.33 -28.90
N THR A 453 11.09 -5.53 -29.44
CA THR A 453 10.02 -5.79 -30.41
C THR A 453 8.63 -5.88 -29.80
N MET A 454 8.52 -5.99 -28.46
CA MET A 454 7.26 -6.06 -27.74
C MET A 454 6.76 -4.65 -27.40
N THR A 455 5.51 -4.35 -27.72
CA THR A 455 4.88 -3.12 -27.25
C THR A 455 4.53 -3.26 -25.78
N VAL A 456 4.85 -2.25 -24.97
CA VAL A 456 4.63 -2.29 -23.52
C VAL A 456 3.82 -1.10 -23.07
N VAL A 457 2.72 -1.40 -22.38
CA VAL A 457 1.84 -0.44 -21.72
C VAL A 457 1.96 -0.64 -20.21
N ASP A 458 2.13 0.41 -19.46
CA ASP A 458 2.16 0.35 -18.00
C ASP A 458 0.90 0.99 -17.42
N ALA A 459 0.12 0.21 -16.69
CA ALA A 459 -1.15 0.62 -16.09
C ALA A 459 -0.99 1.24 -14.70
N ALA A 460 0.21 1.22 -14.11
CA ALA A 460 0.51 1.69 -12.77
C ALA A 460 -0.38 1.09 -11.65
N GLY A 461 -1.08 -0.01 -11.92
CA GLY A 461 -1.98 -0.64 -10.97
C GLY A 461 -2.76 -1.82 -11.56
N TYR A 462 -3.33 -2.64 -10.68
CA TYR A 462 -4.16 -3.81 -11.05
C TYR A 462 -5.61 -3.70 -10.51
N ARG A 463 -6.02 -2.53 -10.01
CA ARG A 463 -7.41 -2.26 -9.64
C ARG A 463 -8.30 -2.32 -10.88
N LEU A 464 -9.58 -2.65 -10.70
CA LEU A 464 -10.50 -2.78 -11.84
C LEU A 464 -10.46 -1.54 -12.74
N VAL A 465 -10.40 -0.35 -12.15
CA VAL A 465 -10.29 0.92 -12.85
C VAL A 465 -9.00 1.04 -13.67
N SER A 466 -7.88 0.51 -13.17
CA SER A 466 -6.59 0.50 -13.91
C SER A 466 -6.61 -0.48 -15.07
N LEU A 467 -7.22 -1.66 -14.87
CA LEU A 467 -7.39 -2.65 -15.95
C LEU A 467 -8.30 -2.12 -17.05
N GLU A 468 -9.38 -1.43 -16.68
CA GLU A 468 -10.30 -0.82 -17.63
C GLU A 468 -9.63 0.27 -18.45
N ALA A 469 -8.88 1.17 -17.80
CA ALA A 469 -8.12 2.22 -18.48
C ALA A 469 -7.07 1.63 -19.43
N ALA A 470 -6.33 0.59 -19.00
CA ALA A 470 -5.35 -0.07 -19.85
C ALA A 470 -5.98 -0.75 -21.06
N LEU A 471 -7.10 -1.49 -20.88
CA LEU A 471 -7.83 -2.12 -21.98
C LEU A 471 -8.34 -1.10 -22.99
N SER A 472 -8.80 0.07 -22.53
CA SER A 472 -9.27 1.14 -23.41
C SER A 472 -8.16 1.75 -24.27
N ARG A 473 -6.89 1.68 -23.82
CA ARG A 473 -5.71 2.11 -24.59
C ARG A 473 -5.20 1.04 -25.54
N VAL A 474 -5.39 -0.25 -25.18
CA VAL A 474 -4.81 -1.38 -25.91
C VAL A 474 -5.75 -1.94 -26.98
N LEU A 475 -7.08 -1.94 -26.73
CA LEU A 475 -8.07 -2.51 -27.63
C LEU A 475 -8.91 -1.43 -28.32
N ASP A 476 -9.12 -1.60 -29.63
CA ASP A 476 -10.05 -0.77 -30.41
C ASP A 476 -11.49 -1.24 -30.25
N ARG A 477 -12.26 -0.54 -29.41
CA ARG A 477 -13.66 -0.84 -29.14
C ARG A 477 -14.66 -0.18 -30.10
N ARG A 478 -14.20 0.63 -31.04
CA ARG A 478 -15.08 1.43 -31.91
C ARG A 478 -15.77 0.62 -33.00
N LYS A 479 -15.48 -0.68 -33.10
CA LYS A 479 -16.01 -1.59 -34.15
C LYS A 479 -16.80 -2.77 -33.59
N SER A 480 -17.23 -2.73 -32.32
CA SER A 480 -18.08 -3.76 -31.73
C SER A 480 -19.52 -3.32 -31.58
#